data_a6504f1e2210f7e33a3a8f87af9d0217
#
_entry.id   a6504f1e2210f7e33a3a8f87af9d0217
#
_cell.length_a   1.000
_cell.length_b   1.000
_cell.length_c   1.000
_cell.angle_alpha   90.00
_cell.angle_beta   90.00
_cell.angle_gamma   90.00
#
_symmetry.space_group_name_H-M   'P 1'
#
loop_
_entity.id
_entity.type
_entity.pdbx_description
1 polymer ?
#
loop_
_entity_poly.entity_id
_entity_poly.type
_entity_poly.pdbx_seq_one_letter_code
_entity_poly.pdbx_strand_id
1 'polypeptide(L)'
;MGLSSAQILVESLEKKSRILDEIIKENEAQELLFKQEELDMEALDASADRMGELAEKLELLDEGFEAVYDRIREELIDNKPAYRAEIKRMQELIAGITEKVVGINAARMRNKLQAENQFKKSRQQIGQASSKMKASQNYYNSMNRLNYVDPQFYDNKK
;
A
#
# COMPACT_ATOMS: atom_id res chain seq x y z
N MET A 1 -1.30 -9.78 -29.87
CA MET A 1 -2.09 -8.59 -29.54
C MET A 1 -1.90 -8.23 -28.10
N GLY A 2 -1.89 -6.94 -27.79
CA GLY A 2 -1.72 -6.47 -26.43
C GLY A 2 -2.95 -6.72 -25.56
N LEU A 3 -2.76 -6.58 -24.25
CA LEU A 3 -3.85 -6.68 -23.29
C LEU A 3 -4.85 -5.54 -23.50
N SER A 4 -6.13 -5.80 -23.25
CA SER A 4 -7.13 -4.75 -23.24
C SER A 4 -6.87 -3.80 -22.06
N SER A 5 -7.38 -2.57 -22.16
CA SER A 5 -7.23 -1.61 -21.06
C SER A 5 -7.84 -2.14 -19.76
N ALA A 6 -8.96 -2.85 -19.83
CA ALA A 6 -9.57 -3.46 -18.65
C ALA A 6 -8.66 -4.53 -18.02
N GLN A 7 -7.99 -5.34 -18.85
CA GLN A 7 -7.02 -6.33 -18.36
C GLN A 7 -5.80 -5.67 -17.72
N ILE A 8 -5.35 -4.54 -18.28
CA ILE A 8 -4.26 -3.77 -17.68
C ILE A 8 -4.65 -3.28 -16.29
N LEU A 9 -5.88 -2.83 -16.10
CA LEU A 9 -6.38 -2.44 -14.78
C LEU A 9 -6.37 -3.60 -13.78
N VAL A 10 -6.83 -4.77 -14.22
CA VAL A 10 -6.80 -5.97 -13.39
C VAL A 10 -5.36 -6.31 -12.99
N GLU A 11 -4.44 -6.33 -13.94
CA GLU A 11 -3.03 -6.62 -13.65
C GLU A 11 -2.41 -5.61 -12.70
N SER A 12 -2.73 -4.32 -12.84
CA SER A 12 -2.26 -3.29 -11.93
C SER A 12 -2.70 -3.56 -10.50
N LEU A 13 -3.97 -3.94 -10.31
CA LEU A 13 -4.48 -4.27 -8.99
C LEU A 13 -3.85 -5.53 -8.42
N GLU A 14 -3.59 -6.52 -9.26
CA GLU A 14 -2.87 -7.74 -8.83
C GLU A 14 -1.45 -7.41 -8.36
N LYS A 15 -0.74 -6.55 -9.10
CA LYS A 15 0.60 -6.08 -8.72
C LYS A 15 0.55 -5.30 -7.42
N LYS A 16 -0.43 -4.42 -7.28
CA LYS A 16 -0.62 -3.65 -6.04
C LYS A 16 -0.82 -4.59 -4.84
N SER A 17 -1.67 -5.59 -5.00
CA SER A 17 -1.92 -6.58 -3.95
C SER A 17 -0.63 -7.28 -3.52
N ARG A 18 0.23 -7.64 -4.46
CA ARG A 18 1.51 -8.29 -4.16
C ARG A 18 2.47 -7.35 -3.41
N ILE A 19 2.53 -6.08 -3.83
CA ILE A 19 3.37 -5.09 -3.14
C ILE A 19 2.88 -4.89 -1.71
N LEU A 20 1.56 -4.85 -1.50
CA LEU A 20 0.99 -4.75 -0.16
C LEU A 20 1.37 -5.95 0.71
N ASP A 21 1.44 -7.15 0.14
CA ASP A 21 1.93 -8.34 0.87
C ASP A 21 3.38 -8.16 1.31
N GLU A 22 4.23 -7.57 0.46
CA GLU A 22 5.61 -7.27 0.83
C GLU A 22 5.68 -6.23 1.96
N ILE A 23 4.82 -5.23 1.92
CA ILE A 23 4.73 -4.23 3.00
C ILE A 23 4.30 -4.89 4.31
N ILE A 24 3.35 -5.81 4.26
CA ILE A 24 2.91 -6.56 5.45
C ILE A 24 4.10 -7.31 6.06
N LYS A 25 4.88 -7.99 5.24
CA LYS A 25 6.08 -8.71 5.71
C LYS A 25 7.10 -7.77 6.33
N GLU A 26 7.30 -6.61 5.72
CA GLU A 26 8.25 -5.62 6.24
C GLU A 26 7.79 -5.05 7.59
N ASN A 27 6.48 -4.81 7.75
CA ASN A 27 5.92 -4.39 9.03
C ASN A 27 6.13 -5.45 10.12
N GLU A 28 5.99 -6.72 9.78
CA GLU A 28 6.24 -7.82 10.70
C GLU A 28 7.71 -7.86 11.11
N ALA A 29 8.61 -7.65 10.16
CA ALA A 29 10.04 -7.58 10.45
C ALA A 29 10.37 -6.42 11.39
N GLN A 30 9.77 -5.24 11.19
CA GLN A 30 9.93 -4.10 12.08
C GLN A 30 9.41 -4.40 13.49
N GLU A 31 8.27 -5.07 13.58
CA GLU A 31 7.70 -5.46 14.87
C GLU A 31 8.68 -6.30 15.67
N LEU A 32 9.34 -7.25 15.01
CA LEU A 32 10.36 -8.09 15.66
C LEU A 32 11.56 -7.26 16.12
N LEU A 33 11.98 -6.28 15.35
CA LEU A 33 13.07 -5.38 15.73
C LEU A 33 12.74 -4.59 16.99
N PHE A 34 11.51 -4.09 17.10
CA PHE A 34 11.08 -3.31 18.27
C PHE A 34 10.87 -4.16 19.53
N LYS A 35 10.76 -5.48 19.40
CA LYS A 35 10.63 -6.40 20.54
C LYS A 35 11.97 -6.78 21.16
N GLN A 36 13.09 -6.47 20.51
CA GLN A 36 14.42 -6.75 21.04
C GLN A 36 14.76 -5.79 22.17
N GLU A 37 15.57 -6.24 23.13
CA GLU A 37 16.01 -5.40 24.25
C GLU A 37 16.76 -4.17 23.76
N GLU A 38 17.68 -4.39 22.81
CA GLU A 38 18.42 -3.30 22.17
C GLU A 38 17.94 -3.16 20.74
N LEU A 39 17.58 -1.94 20.36
CA LEU A 39 17.15 -1.65 19.01
C LEU A 39 18.34 -1.70 18.05
N ASP A 40 18.26 -2.55 17.04
CA ASP A 40 19.24 -2.62 15.96
C ASP A 40 18.94 -1.48 14.98
N MET A 41 19.64 -0.38 15.13
CA MET A 41 19.44 0.83 14.33
C MET A 41 19.75 0.60 12.85
N GLU A 42 20.78 -0.19 12.55
CA GLU A 42 21.16 -0.50 11.18
C GLU A 42 20.07 -1.31 10.47
N ALA A 43 19.54 -2.32 11.15
CA ALA A 43 18.44 -3.13 10.63
C ALA A 43 17.15 -2.29 10.44
N LEU A 44 16.87 -1.38 11.37
CA LEU A 44 15.71 -0.49 11.28
C LEU A 44 15.85 0.47 10.10
N ASP A 45 17.03 1.05 9.89
CA ASP A 45 17.29 1.91 8.74
C ASP A 45 17.11 1.16 7.41
N ALA A 46 17.63 -0.06 7.33
CA ALA A 46 17.48 -0.89 6.14
C ALA A 46 15.99 -1.21 5.86
N SER A 47 15.24 -1.50 6.92
CA SER A 47 13.80 -1.75 6.81
C SER A 47 13.05 -0.51 6.31
N ALA A 48 13.39 0.66 6.86
CA ALA A 48 12.79 1.93 6.43
C ALA A 48 13.07 2.23 4.96
N ASP A 49 14.29 1.94 4.49
CA ASP A 49 14.66 2.12 3.10
C ASP A 49 13.83 1.19 2.18
N ARG A 50 13.70 -0.08 2.54
CA ARG A 50 12.87 -1.02 1.78
C ARG A 50 11.41 -0.59 1.74
N MET A 51 10.89 -0.10 2.85
CA MET A 51 9.53 0.42 2.95
C MET A 51 9.32 1.62 2.01
N GLY A 52 10.29 2.52 1.95
CA GLY A 52 10.26 3.67 1.04
C GLY A 52 10.23 3.24 -0.42
N GLU A 53 11.01 2.25 -0.79
CA GLU A 53 11.01 1.71 -2.15
C GLU A 53 9.66 1.08 -2.53
N LEU A 54 9.06 0.34 -1.61
CA LEU A 54 7.74 -0.27 -1.82
C LEU A 54 6.67 0.81 -1.98
N ALA A 55 6.73 1.86 -1.17
CA ALA A 55 5.79 2.98 -1.27
C ALA A 55 5.90 3.69 -2.62
N GLU A 56 7.12 3.89 -3.12
CA GLU A 56 7.32 4.47 -4.46
C GLU A 56 6.71 3.61 -5.56
N LYS A 57 6.89 2.30 -5.48
CA LYS A 57 6.29 1.38 -6.44
C LYS A 57 4.77 1.45 -6.44
N LEU A 58 4.17 1.56 -5.24
CA LEU A 58 2.71 1.73 -5.12
C LEU A 58 2.24 3.02 -5.77
N GLU A 59 2.95 4.11 -5.53
CA GLU A 59 2.59 5.41 -6.09
C GLU A 59 2.60 5.38 -7.61
N LEU A 60 3.63 4.79 -8.21
CA LEU A 60 3.74 4.65 -9.66
C LEU A 60 2.62 3.76 -10.23
N LEU A 61 2.30 2.66 -9.54
CA LEU A 61 1.20 1.79 -9.96
C LEU A 61 -0.14 2.50 -9.92
N ASP A 62 -0.39 3.26 -8.85
CA ASP A 62 -1.65 3.98 -8.68
C ASP A 62 -1.80 5.08 -9.72
N GLU A 63 -0.73 5.79 -10.05
CA GLU A 63 -0.75 6.78 -11.13
C GLU A 63 -1.06 6.14 -12.48
N GLY A 64 -0.42 5.00 -12.77
CA GLY A 64 -0.67 4.26 -14.00
C GLY A 64 -2.09 3.72 -14.08
N PHE A 65 -2.61 3.19 -12.99
CA PHE A 65 -4.00 2.72 -12.89
C PHE A 65 -4.96 3.87 -13.18
N GLU A 66 -4.79 4.98 -12.49
CA GLU A 66 -5.65 6.15 -12.64
C GLU A 66 -5.69 6.66 -14.09
N ALA A 67 -4.54 6.73 -14.74
CA ALA A 67 -4.44 7.18 -16.13
C ALA A 67 -5.22 6.27 -17.08
N VAL A 68 -5.09 4.96 -16.91
CA VAL A 68 -5.82 3.98 -17.74
C VAL A 68 -7.31 4.01 -17.43
N TYR A 69 -7.65 4.07 -16.14
CA TYR A 69 -9.03 4.10 -15.69
C TYR A 69 -9.78 5.31 -16.25
N ASP A 70 -9.16 6.48 -16.20
CA ASP A 70 -9.77 7.73 -16.71
C ASP A 70 -10.09 7.62 -18.19
N ARG A 71 -9.27 6.91 -18.96
CA ARG A 71 -9.50 6.73 -20.40
C ARG A 71 -10.67 5.82 -20.72
N ILE A 72 -10.88 4.76 -19.91
CA ILE A 72 -11.88 3.74 -20.25
C ILE A 72 -13.09 3.73 -19.31
N ARG A 73 -13.13 4.64 -18.36
CA ARG A 73 -14.18 4.72 -17.33
C ARG A 73 -15.59 4.73 -17.93
N GLU A 74 -15.81 5.60 -18.89
CA GLU A 74 -17.15 5.73 -19.51
C GLU A 74 -17.56 4.44 -20.22
N GLU A 75 -16.62 3.82 -20.94
CA GLU A 75 -16.88 2.56 -21.63
C GLU A 75 -17.18 1.44 -20.64
N LEU A 76 -16.46 1.37 -19.54
CA LEU A 76 -16.72 0.38 -18.50
C LEU A 76 -18.11 0.53 -17.88
N ILE A 77 -18.54 1.77 -17.66
CA ILE A 77 -19.85 2.07 -17.07
C ILE A 77 -20.95 1.82 -18.07
N ASP A 78 -20.79 2.27 -19.30
CA ASP A 78 -21.83 2.19 -20.33
C ASP A 78 -21.97 0.80 -20.93
N ASN A 79 -20.92 -0.02 -20.88
CA ASN A 79 -20.89 -1.33 -21.53
C ASN A 79 -20.50 -2.44 -20.54
N LYS A 80 -21.06 -2.39 -19.34
CA LYS A 80 -20.75 -3.35 -18.27
C LYS A 80 -20.80 -4.82 -18.67
N PRO A 81 -21.82 -5.25 -19.47
CA PRO A 81 -21.89 -6.68 -19.85
C PRO A 81 -20.65 -7.18 -20.59
N ALA A 82 -20.01 -6.31 -21.39
CA ALA A 82 -18.82 -6.66 -22.15
C ALA A 82 -17.58 -6.85 -21.24
N TYR A 83 -17.58 -6.21 -20.06
CA TYR A 83 -16.45 -6.23 -19.13
C TYR A 83 -16.80 -6.89 -17.79
N ARG A 84 -17.83 -7.69 -17.76
CA ARG A 84 -18.33 -8.29 -16.52
C ARG A 84 -17.27 -9.05 -15.75
N ALA A 85 -16.46 -9.86 -16.42
CA ALA A 85 -15.43 -10.66 -15.77
C ALA A 85 -14.35 -9.78 -15.17
N GLU A 86 -13.90 -8.77 -15.93
CA GLU A 86 -12.85 -7.85 -15.47
C GLU A 86 -13.34 -6.98 -14.31
N ILE A 87 -14.56 -6.47 -14.41
CA ILE A 87 -15.17 -5.66 -13.33
C ILE A 87 -15.29 -6.49 -12.05
N LYS A 88 -15.78 -7.71 -12.15
CA LYS A 88 -15.91 -8.61 -11.01
C LYS A 88 -14.55 -8.87 -10.36
N ARG A 89 -13.55 -9.15 -11.19
CA ARG A 89 -12.18 -9.40 -10.71
C ARG A 89 -11.61 -8.16 -10.02
N MET A 90 -11.82 -6.97 -10.60
CA MET A 90 -11.38 -5.72 -9.99
C MET A 90 -12.05 -5.49 -8.63
N GLN A 91 -13.35 -5.74 -8.52
CA GLN A 91 -14.06 -5.59 -7.25
C GLN A 91 -13.51 -6.52 -6.17
N GLU A 92 -13.21 -7.77 -6.53
CA GLU A 92 -12.60 -8.73 -5.60
C GLU A 92 -11.22 -8.28 -5.15
N LEU A 93 -10.40 -7.81 -6.10
CA LEU A 93 -9.06 -7.31 -5.80
C LEU A 93 -9.11 -6.07 -4.91
N ILE A 94 -10.01 -5.15 -5.20
CA ILE A 94 -10.17 -3.92 -4.41
C ILE A 94 -10.59 -4.25 -2.97
N ALA A 95 -11.52 -5.19 -2.80
CA ALA A 95 -11.93 -5.61 -1.47
C ALA A 95 -10.75 -6.20 -0.68
N GLY A 96 -9.96 -7.07 -1.30
CA GLY A 96 -8.78 -7.65 -0.69
C GLY A 96 -7.70 -6.60 -0.38
N ILE A 97 -7.48 -5.67 -1.29
CA ILE A 97 -6.54 -4.56 -1.10
C ILE A 97 -6.97 -3.69 0.09
N THR A 98 -8.26 -3.37 0.18
CA THR A 98 -8.79 -2.57 1.28
C THR A 98 -8.53 -3.24 2.63
N GLU A 99 -8.76 -4.54 2.74
CA GLU A 99 -8.45 -5.30 3.95
C GLU A 99 -6.96 -5.23 4.30
N LYS A 100 -6.09 -5.40 3.30
CA LYS A 100 -4.64 -5.33 3.50
C LYS A 100 -4.22 -3.95 4.01
N VAL A 101 -4.78 -2.89 3.43
CA VAL A 101 -4.46 -1.51 3.83
C VAL A 101 -4.89 -1.26 5.27
N VAL A 102 -6.06 -1.74 5.67
CA VAL A 102 -6.51 -1.62 7.07
C VAL A 102 -5.52 -2.32 8.01
N GLY A 103 -5.10 -3.54 7.67
CA GLY A 103 -4.12 -4.29 8.46
C GLY A 103 -2.76 -3.60 8.52
N ILE A 104 -2.30 -3.07 7.39
CA ILE A 104 -1.03 -2.34 7.30
C ILE A 104 -1.06 -1.10 8.20
N ASN A 105 -2.14 -0.33 8.15
CA ASN A 105 -2.27 0.87 8.99
C ASN A 105 -2.28 0.52 10.47
N ALA A 106 -2.96 -0.55 10.87
CA ALA A 106 -2.96 -1.01 12.25
C ALA A 106 -1.56 -1.44 12.70
N ALA A 107 -0.85 -2.20 11.86
CA ALA A 107 0.51 -2.64 12.15
C ALA A 107 1.47 -1.45 12.26
N ARG A 108 1.33 -0.47 11.37
CA ARG A 108 2.13 0.75 11.39
C ARG A 108 1.94 1.52 12.69
N MET A 109 0.70 1.64 13.14
CA MET A 109 0.42 2.34 14.40
C MET A 109 1.02 1.63 15.60
N ARG A 110 0.93 0.30 15.64
CA ARG A 110 1.57 -0.49 16.70
C ARG A 110 3.08 -0.30 16.69
N ASN A 111 3.70 -0.39 15.52
CA ASN A 111 5.15 -0.21 15.37
C ASN A 111 5.58 1.21 15.76
N LYS A 112 4.77 2.21 15.41
CA LYS A 112 5.05 3.59 15.80
C LYS A 112 5.08 3.76 17.32
N LEU A 113 4.11 3.17 18.03
CA LEU A 113 4.08 3.23 19.49
C LEU A 113 5.29 2.53 20.10
N GLN A 114 5.67 1.38 19.57
CA GLN A 114 6.87 0.66 20.04
C GLN A 114 8.15 1.45 19.75
N ALA A 115 8.22 2.09 18.58
CA ALA A 115 9.35 2.94 18.21
C ALA A 115 9.49 4.12 19.18
N GLU A 116 8.40 4.78 19.49
CA GLU A 116 8.38 5.89 20.45
C GLU A 116 8.89 5.45 21.82
N ASN A 117 8.48 4.27 22.29
CA ASN A 117 8.93 3.74 23.56
C ASN A 117 10.44 3.44 23.56
N GLN A 118 10.96 2.87 22.48
CA GLN A 118 12.38 2.59 22.32
C GLN A 118 13.19 3.88 22.23
N PHE A 119 12.68 4.88 21.53
CA PHE A 119 13.35 6.17 21.37
C PHE A 119 13.42 6.94 22.69
N LYS A 120 12.43 6.81 23.56
CA LYS A 120 12.49 7.37 24.92
C LYS A 120 13.65 6.81 25.74
N LYS A 121 14.00 5.55 25.47
CA LYS A 121 15.11 4.88 26.17
C LYS A 121 16.49 5.25 25.60
N SER A 122 16.55 5.69 24.33
CA SER A 122 17.83 5.90 23.62
C SER A 122 17.83 7.19 22.81
N ARG A 123 17.64 8.32 23.47
CA ARG A 123 17.53 9.62 22.77
C ARG A 123 18.72 9.99 21.90
N GLN A 124 19.91 9.51 22.22
CA GLN A 124 21.13 9.84 21.45
C GLN A 124 21.16 9.20 20.06
N GLN A 125 20.39 8.15 19.84
CA GLN A 125 20.37 7.40 18.59
C GLN A 125 19.19 7.76 17.71
N ILE A 126 18.36 8.70 18.13
CA ILE A 126 17.07 9.01 17.49
C ILE A 126 17.20 9.76 16.16
N GLY A 127 18.22 10.59 15.99
CA GLY A 127 18.25 11.59 14.91
C GLY A 127 17.92 11.04 13.53
N GLN A 128 18.75 10.15 12.99
CA GLN A 128 18.58 9.64 11.64
C GLN A 128 17.40 8.68 11.52
N ALA A 129 17.25 7.78 12.50
CA ALA A 129 16.16 6.81 12.49
C ALA A 129 14.79 7.50 12.54
N SER A 130 14.66 8.55 13.36
CA SER A 130 13.43 9.32 13.46
C SER A 130 13.08 9.99 12.14
N SER A 131 14.06 10.53 11.42
CA SER A 131 13.83 11.14 10.10
C SER A 131 13.32 10.12 9.08
N LYS A 132 13.91 8.92 9.08
CA LYS A 132 13.47 7.85 8.17
C LYS A 132 12.07 7.34 8.51
N MET A 133 11.74 7.24 9.79
CA MET A 133 10.40 6.85 10.23
C MET A 133 9.34 7.88 9.78
N LYS A 134 9.65 9.15 9.86
CA LYS A 134 8.76 10.21 9.37
C LYS A 134 8.56 10.14 7.86
N ALA A 135 9.62 9.88 7.10
CA ALA A 135 9.54 9.71 5.66
C ALA A 135 8.62 8.54 5.30
N SER A 136 8.78 7.39 5.97
CA SER A 136 7.91 6.23 5.78
C SER A 136 6.46 6.57 6.10
N GLN A 137 6.21 7.35 7.14
CA GLN A 137 4.87 7.80 7.49
C GLN A 137 4.22 8.62 6.37
N ASN A 138 5.00 9.49 5.73
CA ASN A 138 4.49 10.28 4.62
C ASN A 138 4.08 9.40 3.45
N TYR A 139 4.84 8.35 3.15
CA TYR A 139 4.47 7.38 2.12
C TYR A 139 3.17 6.65 2.48
N TYR A 140 3.00 6.23 3.74
CA TYR A 140 1.76 5.58 4.17
C TYR A 140 0.56 6.51 4.03
N ASN A 141 0.72 7.79 4.36
CA ASN A 141 -0.36 8.77 4.20
C ASN A 141 -0.73 8.95 2.74
N SER A 142 0.27 8.99 1.84
CA SER A 142 0.03 9.03 0.39
C SER A 142 -0.70 7.78 -0.09
N MET A 143 -0.30 6.61 0.41
CA MET A 143 -0.94 5.34 0.09
C MET A 143 -2.42 5.34 0.46
N ASN A 144 -2.77 5.90 1.63
CA ASN A 144 -4.17 5.98 2.07
C ASN A 144 -5.01 6.81 1.11
N ARG A 145 -4.48 7.93 0.62
CA ARG A 145 -5.19 8.77 -0.34
C ARG A 145 -5.35 8.09 -1.69
N LEU A 146 -4.28 7.44 -2.15
CA LEU A 146 -4.26 6.78 -3.46
C LEU A 146 -5.08 5.50 -3.48
N ASN A 147 -5.51 5.03 -2.32
CA ASN A 147 -6.33 3.84 -2.23
C ASN A 147 -7.83 4.11 -2.38
N TYR A 148 -8.19 5.37 -2.56
CA TYR A 148 -9.57 5.74 -2.83
C TYR A 148 -10.00 5.20 -4.19
N VAL A 149 -11.14 4.55 -4.21
CA VAL A 149 -11.71 4.00 -5.44
C VAL A 149 -13.06 4.68 -5.69
N ASP A 150 -13.29 5.05 -6.95
CA ASP A 150 -14.55 5.67 -7.37
C ASP A 150 -15.73 4.82 -6.88
N PRO A 151 -16.68 5.42 -6.12
CA PRO A 151 -17.84 4.68 -5.60
C PRO A 151 -18.65 3.94 -6.65
N GLN A 152 -18.58 4.37 -7.91
CA GLN A 152 -19.29 3.71 -8.99
C GLN A 152 -18.88 2.25 -9.18
N PHE A 153 -17.67 1.86 -8.80
CA PHE A 153 -17.24 0.47 -8.83
C PHE A 153 -18.01 -0.37 -7.80
N TYR A 154 -18.37 0.21 -6.69
CA TYR A 154 -19.09 -0.49 -5.62
C TYR A 154 -20.59 -0.55 -5.89
N ASP A 155 -21.12 0.47 -6.53
CA ASP A 155 -22.55 0.57 -6.80
C ASP A 155 -23.03 -0.42 -7.86
N ASN A 156 -22.13 -1.15 -8.49
CA ASN A 156 -22.44 -2.11 -9.54
C ASN A 156 -22.86 -3.49 -9.03
N LYS A 157 -23.10 -3.62 -7.75
CA LYS A 157 -23.54 -4.88 -7.15
C LYS A 157 -25.01 -5.20 -7.42
N LYS A 158 -25.73 -4.26 -7.96
CA LYS A 158 -27.16 -4.46 -8.28
C LYS A 158 -27.36 -5.04 -9.67
#